data_3baebb9a5016b19a9781b8826991bc69
#
_entry.id   3baebb9a5016b19a9781b8826991bc69
#
_cell.length_a   1.000
_cell.length_b   1.000
_cell.length_c   1.000
_cell.angle_alpha   90.00
_cell.angle_beta   90.00
_cell.angle_gamma   90.00
#
_symmetry.space_group_name_H-M   'P 1'
#
loop_
_entity.id
_entity.type
_entity.pdbx_description
1 polymer ?
#
loop_
_entity_poly.entity_id
_entity_poly.type
_entity_poly.pdbx_seq_one_letter_code
_entity_poly.pdbx_strand_id
1 'polypeptide(L)'
;MQTTPQSREERNHAARVHIEPGFAWDGQDAYLFDIDGTLLREPDRIHMDSFVPSVRQVTGFEVSLDGVPVHGSTDTAILREACRQVGIPAEVLEPQVAAILEAMCQTVAEQREQMRIVLMPGVKDALVHLARKGALLGVATGNLEAIGWIKIEEAGLREWFRFGGFSDHFPIRAELVANAVRKAREMAGAGARVCVVGDTPRDIEAAHANSLPVIAVATGRFSFEELLEGRPEVCASSLADLLAQTQVAP
;
A
#
# COMPACT_ATOMS: atom_id res chain seq x y z
N MET A 1 14.14 41.91 8.78
CA MET A 1 14.63 40.52 8.88
C MET A 1 13.47 39.61 8.61
N GLN A 2 13.35 39.12 7.37
CA GLN A 2 12.31 38.16 6.96
C GLN A 2 12.90 36.78 7.16
N THR A 3 12.30 36.00 8.03
CA THR A 3 12.60 34.58 8.21
C THR A 3 11.96 33.83 7.08
N THR A 4 12.76 33.24 6.21
CA THR A 4 12.38 32.33 5.15
C THR A 4 11.71 31.09 5.76
N PRO A 5 10.58 30.57 5.22
CA PRO A 5 10.00 29.32 5.68
C PRO A 5 10.95 28.17 5.30
N GLN A 6 11.55 27.55 6.29
CA GLN A 6 12.28 26.30 6.11
C GLN A 6 11.36 25.24 5.49
N SER A 7 11.84 24.64 4.42
CA SER A 7 11.15 23.59 3.69
C SER A 7 10.81 22.41 4.60
N ARG A 8 9.64 21.78 4.36
CA ARG A 8 9.09 20.64 5.10
C ARG A 8 10.01 19.40 5.08
N GLU A 9 11.10 19.44 4.29
CA GLU A 9 12.07 18.35 4.08
C GLU A 9 13.17 18.23 5.15
N GLU A 10 13.33 19.22 6.02
CA GLU A 10 14.37 19.20 7.09
C GLU A 10 13.81 18.86 8.48
N ARG A 11 12.65 18.26 8.62
CA ARG A 11 12.27 17.69 9.91
C ARG A 11 13.12 16.45 10.15
N ASN A 12 14.12 16.63 10.98
CA ASN A 12 15.00 15.65 11.60
C ASN A 12 14.18 14.39 11.96
N HIS A 13 14.20 13.36 11.11
CA HIS A 13 13.55 12.08 11.37
C HIS A 13 14.46 11.35 12.38
N ALA A 14 14.31 11.69 13.65
CA ALA A 14 14.85 10.84 14.70
C ALA A 14 14.22 9.45 14.51
N ALA A 15 15.04 8.42 14.40
CA ALA A 15 14.60 7.03 14.30
C ALA A 15 13.68 6.72 15.48
N ARG A 16 12.42 6.41 15.17
CA ARG A 16 11.39 6.15 16.18
C ARG A 16 10.77 4.79 15.91
N VAL A 17 10.68 3.99 16.96
CA VAL A 17 10.03 2.68 16.91
C VAL A 17 9.24 2.49 18.20
N HIS A 18 7.99 2.13 18.06
CA HIS A 18 7.12 1.64 19.11
C HIS A 18 6.77 0.18 18.80
N ILE A 19 6.93 -0.70 19.76
CA ILE A 19 6.51 -2.09 19.66
C ILE A 19 5.70 -2.40 20.91
N GLU A 20 4.49 -2.92 20.75
CA GLU A 20 3.67 -3.37 21.86
C GLU A 20 4.40 -4.46 22.67
N PRO A 21 4.40 -4.37 24.01
CA PRO A 21 5.09 -5.34 24.86
C PRO A 21 4.68 -6.77 24.57
N GLY A 22 5.66 -7.62 24.27
CA GLY A 22 5.46 -9.03 23.97
C GLY A 22 5.14 -9.35 22.51
N PHE A 23 5.02 -8.36 21.63
CA PHE A 23 4.84 -8.60 20.20
C PHE A 23 6.18 -8.83 19.49
N ALA A 24 6.32 -9.99 18.87
CA ALA A 24 7.48 -10.34 18.04
C ALA A 24 7.17 -9.95 16.58
N TRP A 25 7.64 -8.76 16.17
CA TRP A 25 7.31 -8.20 14.86
C TRP A 25 7.80 -9.04 13.68
N ASP A 26 8.85 -9.81 13.87
CA ASP A 26 9.47 -10.71 12.87
C ASP A 26 9.21 -12.20 13.15
N GLY A 27 8.23 -12.49 13.99
CA GLY A 27 7.84 -13.83 14.42
C GLY A 27 6.56 -14.36 13.77
N GLN A 28 6.05 -13.71 12.72
CA GLN A 28 4.84 -14.15 12.03
C GLN A 28 5.17 -15.09 10.86
N ASP A 29 4.19 -15.94 10.48
CA ASP A 29 4.39 -16.95 9.45
C ASP A 29 4.19 -16.36 8.04
N ALA A 30 3.46 -15.24 7.93
CA ALA A 30 3.29 -14.49 6.69
C ALA A 30 3.16 -12.98 6.93
N TYR A 31 3.60 -12.19 5.95
CA TYR A 31 3.47 -10.73 5.94
C TYR A 31 2.81 -10.25 4.65
N LEU A 32 1.84 -9.34 4.79
CA LEU A 32 1.10 -8.73 3.69
C LEU A 32 1.49 -7.26 3.61
N PHE A 33 2.25 -6.90 2.60
CA PHE A 33 2.76 -5.54 2.41
C PHE A 33 1.82 -4.72 1.53
N ASP A 34 1.51 -3.49 1.93
CA ASP A 34 1.07 -2.49 0.98
C ASP A 34 2.24 -2.07 0.07
N ILE A 35 1.93 -1.43 -1.05
CA ILE A 35 2.92 -1.04 -2.06
C ILE A 35 3.31 0.43 -1.91
N ASP A 36 2.38 1.35 -2.18
CA ASP A 36 2.66 2.78 -2.29
C ASP A 36 2.81 3.44 -0.91
N GLY A 37 4.00 3.94 -0.61
CA GLY A 37 4.33 4.53 0.69
C GLY A 37 4.93 3.52 1.67
N THR A 38 4.74 2.22 1.44
CA THR A 38 5.26 1.13 2.28
C THR A 38 6.49 0.48 1.66
N LEU A 39 6.38 -0.10 0.47
CA LEU A 39 7.49 -0.72 -0.25
C LEU A 39 8.22 0.30 -1.13
N LEU A 40 7.47 1.16 -1.79
CA LEU A 40 7.99 2.07 -2.80
C LEU A 40 7.16 3.36 -2.91
N ARG A 41 7.69 4.30 -3.66
CA ARG A 41 6.94 5.44 -4.21
C ARG A 41 7.21 5.56 -5.70
N GLU A 42 6.23 6.07 -6.42
CA GLU A 42 6.27 6.38 -7.85
C GLU A 42 6.15 7.90 -8.05
N PRO A 43 7.28 8.63 -8.17
CA PRO A 43 7.26 10.09 -8.30
C PRO A 43 6.62 10.60 -9.60
N ASP A 44 6.64 9.80 -10.67
CA ASP A 44 6.13 10.18 -12.00
C ASP A 44 4.61 10.15 -12.09
N ARG A 45 3.93 9.56 -11.10
CA ARG A 45 2.46 9.51 -11.00
C ARG A 45 1.74 8.82 -12.18
N ILE A 46 2.45 7.99 -12.98
CA ILE A 46 1.88 7.30 -14.16
C ILE A 46 0.60 6.56 -13.78
N HIS A 47 0.60 5.85 -12.64
CA HIS A 47 -0.59 5.18 -12.15
C HIS A 47 -1.72 6.18 -11.84
N MET A 48 -1.45 7.19 -11.02
CA MET A 48 -2.48 8.16 -10.64
C MET A 48 -2.99 8.97 -11.83
N ASP A 49 -2.11 9.30 -12.76
CA ASP A 49 -2.46 10.08 -13.96
C ASP A 49 -3.21 9.23 -15.01
N SER A 50 -3.27 7.89 -14.86
CA SER A 50 -4.07 7.01 -15.72
C SER A 50 -5.58 7.10 -15.49
N PHE A 51 -6.04 7.56 -14.31
CA PHE A 51 -7.47 7.60 -13.98
C PHE A 51 -8.28 8.50 -14.93
N VAL A 52 -7.88 9.74 -15.06
CA VAL A 52 -8.64 10.75 -15.83
C VAL A 52 -8.78 10.38 -17.31
N PRO A 53 -7.69 10.04 -18.03
CA PRO A 53 -7.79 9.65 -19.44
C PRO A 53 -8.58 8.35 -19.63
N SER A 54 -8.50 7.39 -18.72
CA SER A 54 -9.23 6.13 -18.82
C SER A 54 -10.73 6.33 -18.65
N VAL A 55 -11.16 7.14 -17.68
CA VAL A 55 -12.58 7.50 -17.55
C VAL A 55 -13.07 8.21 -18.81
N ARG A 56 -12.34 9.22 -19.29
CA ARG A 56 -12.71 9.95 -20.49
C ARG A 56 -12.79 9.06 -21.73
N GLN A 57 -11.83 8.15 -21.91
CA GLN A 57 -11.80 7.24 -23.06
C GLN A 57 -13.04 6.34 -23.11
N VAL A 58 -13.48 5.82 -21.97
CA VAL A 58 -14.57 4.83 -21.91
C VAL A 58 -15.94 5.49 -21.84
N THR A 59 -16.06 6.57 -21.05
CA THR A 59 -17.36 7.19 -20.74
C THR A 59 -17.64 8.46 -21.49
N GLY A 60 -16.62 9.13 -22.01
CA GLY A 60 -16.69 10.49 -22.56
C GLY A 60 -16.78 11.59 -21.49
N PHE A 61 -16.86 11.27 -20.21
CA PHE A 61 -16.92 12.26 -19.13
C PHE A 61 -15.53 12.71 -18.68
N GLU A 62 -15.43 13.98 -18.31
CA GLU A 62 -14.23 14.53 -17.66
C GLU A 62 -14.39 14.42 -16.14
N VAL A 63 -13.37 13.89 -15.46
CA VAL A 63 -13.29 13.80 -14.01
C VAL A 63 -12.03 14.49 -13.51
N SER A 64 -11.97 14.75 -12.19
CA SER A 64 -10.76 15.19 -11.50
C SER A 64 -10.53 14.32 -10.27
N LEU A 65 -9.29 14.18 -9.87
CA LEU A 65 -8.92 13.57 -8.59
C LEU A 65 -8.77 14.61 -7.46
N ASP A 66 -9.02 15.89 -7.74
CA ASP A 66 -8.96 16.95 -6.73
C ASP A 66 -10.04 16.71 -5.65
N GLY A 67 -9.61 16.67 -4.40
CA GLY A 67 -10.50 16.37 -3.26
C GLY A 67 -10.90 14.91 -3.09
N VAL A 68 -10.48 14.01 -4.00
CA VAL A 68 -10.67 12.56 -3.83
C VAL A 68 -9.68 12.03 -2.78
N PRO A 69 -10.14 11.27 -1.77
CA PRO A 69 -9.25 10.70 -0.75
C PRO A 69 -8.49 9.49 -1.33
N VAL A 70 -7.34 9.75 -1.97
CA VAL A 70 -6.56 8.72 -2.68
C VAL A 70 -5.68 7.86 -1.75
N HIS A 71 -5.15 8.44 -0.64
CA HIS A 71 -4.21 7.73 0.22
C HIS A 71 -4.87 6.59 1.01
N GLY A 72 -4.37 5.38 0.82
CA GLY A 72 -4.91 4.16 1.42
C GLY A 72 -6.25 3.70 0.82
N SER A 73 -6.78 4.40 -0.19
CA SER A 73 -7.97 3.97 -0.94
C SER A 73 -7.62 2.86 -1.94
N THR A 74 -8.65 2.12 -2.34
CA THR A 74 -8.56 1.20 -3.48
C THR A 74 -8.80 1.98 -4.79
N ASP A 75 -8.19 1.53 -5.89
CA ASP A 75 -8.37 2.18 -7.20
C ASP A 75 -9.85 2.24 -7.60
N THR A 76 -10.60 1.17 -7.34
CA THR A 76 -12.04 1.13 -7.58
C THR A 76 -12.82 2.15 -6.74
N ALA A 77 -12.41 2.40 -5.50
CA ALA A 77 -13.04 3.43 -4.65
C ALA A 77 -12.69 4.84 -5.11
N ILE A 78 -11.43 5.06 -5.52
CA ILE A 78 -10.98 6.34 -6.09
C ILE A 78 -11.78 6.66 -7.36
N LEU A 79 -11.89 5.70 -8.27
CA LEU A 79 -12.66 5.84 -9.51
C LEU A 79 -14.11 6.23 -9.23
N ARG A 80 -14.79 5.49 -8.36
CA ARG A 80 -16.20 5.77 -8.03
C ARG A 80 -16.38 7.15 -7.39
N GLU A 81 -15.48 7.53 -6.51
CA GLU A 81 -15.56 8.83 -5.86
C GLU A 81 -15.31 9.99 -6.84
N ALA A 82 -14.33 9.87 -7.74
CA ALA A 82 -14.07 10.85 -8.78
C ALA A 82 -15.29 11.05 -9.70
N CYS A 83 -15.91 9.95 -10.12
CA CYS A 83 -17.13 9.99 -10.95
C CYS A 83 -18.34 10.57 -10.19
N ARG A 84 -18.49 10.24 -8.91
CA ARG A 84 -19.56 10.77 -8.06
C ARG A 84 -19.45 12.29 -7.89
N GLN A 85 -18.25 12.83 -7.75
CA GLN A 85 -18.01 14.28 -7.58
C GLN A 85 -18.46 15.09 -8.79
N VAL A 86 -18.40 14.54 -9.99
CA VAL A 86 -18.89 15.19 -11.22
C VAL A 86 -20.33 14.81 -11.59
N GLY A 87 -21.02 14.09 -10.70
CA GLY A 87 -22.44 13.77 -10.85
C GLY A 87 -22.75 12.65 -11.83
N ILE A 88 -21.81 11.75 -12.13
CA ILE A 88 -22.08 10.57 -12.96
C ILE A 88 -22.94 9.60 -12.14
N PRO A 89 -24.17 9.25 -12.58
CA PRO A 89 -25.01 8.30 -11.86
C PRO A 89 -24.39 6.91 -11.80
N ALA A 90 -24.62 6.19 -10.71
CA ALA A 90 -24.10 4.82 -10.54
C ALA A 90 -24.56 3.88 -11.66
N GLU A 91 -25.82 4.02 -12.10
CA GLU A 91 -26.42 3.22 -13.17
C GLU A 91 -25.69 3.41 -14.53
N VAL A 92 -25.05 4.58 -14.73
CA VAL A 92 -24.26 4.90 -15.91
C VAL A 92 -22.84 4.39 -15.74
N LEU A 93 -22.27 4.51 -14.55
CA LEU A 93 -20.88 4.15 -14.24
C LEU A 93 -20.68 2.64 -14.13
N GLU A 94 -21.49 1.93 -13.32
CA GLU A 94 -21.21 0.54 -12.93
C GLU A 94 -21.03 -0.42 -14.13
N PRO A 95 -21.81 -0.32 -15.23
CA PRO A 95 -21.59 -1.16 -16.42
C PRO A 95 -20.24 -0.90 -17.12
N GLN A 96 -19.58 0.23 -16.85
CA GLN A 96 -18.36 0.67 -17.51
C GLN A 96 -17.11 0.52 -16.63
N VAL A 97 -17.28 0.25 -15.34
CA VAL A 97 -16.16 0.16 -14.38
C VAL A 97 -15.08 -0.80 -14.87
N ALA A 98 -15.44 -2.01 -15.29
CA ALA A 98 -14.47 -2.99 -15.76
C ALA A 98 -13.64 -2.50 -16.95
N ALA A 99 -14.27 -1.83 -17.92
CA ALA A 99 -13.57 -1.27 -19.09
C ALA A 99 -12.67 -0.10 -18.71
N ILE A 100 -13.06 0.72 -17.73
CA ILE A 100 -12.21 1.82 -17.22
C ILE A 100 -10.98 1.24 -16.52
N LEU A 101 -11.14 0.24 -15.65
CA LEU A 101 -10.02 -0.39 -14.94
C LEU A 101 -9.05 -1.08 -15.92
N GLU A 102 -9.57 -1.72 -16.96
CA GLU A 102 -8.76 -2.30 -18.04
C GLU A 102 -7.96 -1.22 -18.80
N ALA A 103 -8.59 -0.09 -19.15
CA ALA A 103 -7.94 1.03 -19.80
C ALA A 103 -6.82 1.64 -18.91
N MET A 104 -7.04 1.72 -17.59
CA MET A 104 -6.00 2.13 -16.64
C MET A 104 -4.81 1.17 -16.66
N CYS A 105 -5.06 -0.13 -16.58
CA CYS A 105 -4.01 -1.15 -16.63
C CYS A 105 -3.20 -1.07 -17.94
N GLN A 106 -3.87 -0.89 -19.07
CA GLN A 106 -3.23 -0.72 -20.38
C GLN A 106 -2.36 0.53 -20.41
N THR A 107 -2.90 1.69 -19.98
CA THR A 107 -2.16 2.96 -19.93
C THR A 107 -0.88 2.83 -19.10
N VAL A 108 -0.96 2.21 -17.93
CA VAL A 108 0.21 2.01 -17.06
C VAL A 108 1.20 1.03 -17.71
N ALA A 109 0.72 -0.06 -18.32
CA ALA A 109 1.59 -1.02 -19.00
C ALA A 109 2.35 -0.41 -20.17
N GLU A 110 1.72 0.45 -20.97
CA GLU A 110 2.34 1.15 -22.09
C GLU A 110 3.42 2.16 -21.64
N GLN A 111 3.28 2.71 -20.43
CA GLN A 111 4.22 3.71 -19.90
C GLN A 111 5.21 3.12 -18.87
N ARG A 112 5.23 1.80 -18.67
CA ARG A 112 6.02 1.16 -17.62
C ARG A 112 7.53 1.48 -17.70
N GLU A 113 8.11 1.58 -18.91
CA GLU A 113 9.52 1.91 -19.11
C GLU A 113 9.88 3.34 -18.69
N GLN A 114 8.88 4.22 -18.53
CA GLN A 114 9.04 5.59 -18.05
C GLN A 114 8.88 5.69 -16.54
N MET A 115 8.36 4.63 -15.89
CA MET A 115 8.06 4.61 -14.47
C MET A 115 9.35 4.60 -13.65
N ARG A 116 9.55 5.61 -12.80
CA ARG A 116 10.62 5.62 -11.81
C ARG A 116 10.11 5.10 -10.49
N ILE A 117 10.78 4.11 -9.97
CA ILE A 117 10.47 3.56 -8.66
C ILE A 117 11.58 3.90 -7.68
N VAL A 118 11.18 4.40 -6.51
CA VAL A 118 12.09 4.67 -5.38
C VAL A 118 11.66 3.79 -4.22
N LEU A 119 12.54 2.89 -3.80
CA LEU A 119 12.28 2.03 -2.64
C LEU A 119 12.25 2.83 -1.34
N MET A 120 11.37 2.45 -0.44
CA MET A 120 11.34 3.01 0.90
C MET A 120 12.51 2.48 1.75
N PRO A 121 12.94 3.25 2.78
CA PRO A 121 14.11 2.89 3.59
C PRO A 121 13.96 1.52 4.26
N GLY A 122 14.96 0.66 4.07
CA GLY A 122 15.05 -0.66 4.71
C GLY A 122 14.23 -1.77 4.05
N VAL A 123 13.51 -1.52 2.96
CA VAL A 123 12.63 -2.52 2.31
C VAL A 123 13.38 -3.79 1.95
N LYS A 124 14.46 -3.72 1.18
CA LYS A 124 15.20 -4.92 0.76
C LYS A 124 15.72 -5.73 1.94
N ASP A 125 16.27 -5.04 2.94
CA ASP A 125 16.83 -5.70 4.12
C ASP A 125 15.74 -6.36 4.97
N ALA A 126 14.56 -5.72 5.09
CA ALA A 126 13.41 -6.31 5.78
C ALA A 126 12.88 -7.55 5.07
N LEU A 127 12.74 -7.51 3.73
CA LEU A 127 12.32 -8.69 2.96
C LEU A 127 13.31 -9.85 3.10
N VAL A 128 14.62 -9.57 3.02
CA VAL A 128 15.68 -10.57 3.26
C VAL A 128 15.59 -11.13 4.67
N HIS A 129 15.43 -10.28 5.70
CA HIS A 129 15.34 -10.69 7.09
C HIS A 129 14.15 -11.63 7.31
N LEU A 130 12.97 -11.24 6.89
CA LEU A 130 11.74 -12.03 7.06
C LEU A 130 11.79 -13.35 6.27
N ALA A 131 12.30 -13.32 5.03
CA ALA A 131 12.45 -14.52 4.22
C ALA A 131 13.46 -15.52 4.85
N ARG A 132 14.55 -15.04 5.44
CA ARG A 132 15.51 -15.89 6.17
C ARG A 132 14.88 -16.55 7.41
N LYS A 133 13.88 -15.93 8.00
CA LYS A 133 13.08 -16.52 9.09
C LYS A 133 12.01 -17.51 8.58
N GLY A 134 11.91 -17.70 7.28
CA GLY A 134 10.97 -18.62 6.67
C GLY A 134 9.57 -18.03 6.45
N ALA A 135 9.39 -16.72 6.65
CA ALA A 135 8.11 -16.08 6.48
C ALA A 135 7.69 -16.05 4.99
N LEU A 136 6.41 -16.28 4.74
CA LEU A 136 5.79 -16.13 3.44
C LEU A 136 5.46 -14.63 3.20
N LEU A 137 5.87 -14.09 2.04
CA LEU A 137 5.65 -12.70 1.71
C LEU A 137 4.59 -12.57 0.60
N GLY A 138 3.61 -11.71 0.85
CA GLY A 138 2.54 -11.33 -0.06
C GLY A 138 2.30 -9.84 -0.05
N VAL A 139 1.50 -9.35 -1.00
CA VAL A 139 1.03 -7.97 -1.02
C VAL A 139 -0.45 -7.86 -0.67
N ALA A 140 -0.86 -6.73 -0.08
CA ALA A 140 -2.25 -6.37 0.14
C ALA A 140 -2.38 -4.87 -0.13
N THR A 141 -2.84 -4.50 -1.31
CA THR A 141 -2.76 -3.14 -1.82
C THR A 141 -4.06 -2.68 -2.46
N GLY A 142 -4.31 -1.37 -2.40
CA GLY A 142 -5.41 -0.72 -3.14
C GLY A 142 -5.22 -0.65 -4.64
N ASN A 143 -4.05 -1.01 -5.16
CA ASN A 143 -3.80 -1.05 -6.60
C ASN A 143 -4.58 -2.17 -7.28
N LEU A 144 -4.88 -1.99 -8.58
CA LEU A 144 -5.27 -3.09 -9.45
C LEU A 144 -4.13 -4.11 -9.57
N GLU A 145 -4.45 -5.40 -9.74
CA GLU A 145 -3.45 -6.48 -9.75
C GLU A 145 -2.35 -6.26 -10.79
N ALA A 146 -2.72 -5.94 -12.02
CA ALA A 146 -1.75 -5.69 -13.09
C ALA A 146 -0.82 -4.51 -12.76
N ILE A 147 -1.37 -3.41 -12.22
CA ILE A 147 -0.60 -2.21 -11.86
C ILE A 147 0.31 -2.49 -10.66
N GLY A 148 -0.21 -3.16 -9.63
CA GLY A 148 0.58 -3.54 -8.47
C GLY A 148 1.78 -4.42 -8.84
N TRP A 149 1.59 -5.41 -9.72
CA TRP A 149 2.68 -6.25 -10.18
C TRP A 149 3.69 -5.49 -11.04
N ILE A 150 3.26 -4.59 -11.94
CA ILE A 150 4.17 -3.73 -12.70
C ILE A 150 5.08 -2.94 -11.75
N LYS A 151 4.52 -2.28 -10.73
CA LYS A 151 5.30 -1.52 -9.74
C LYS A 151 6.32 -2.40 -9.00
N ILE A 152 5.91 -3.59 -8.58
CA ILE A 152 6.77 -4.56 -7.89
C ILE A 152 7.88 -5.08 -8.82
N GLU A 153 7.60 -5.31 -10.09
CA GLU A 153 8.57 -5.72 -11.10
C GLU A 153 9.59 -4.62 -11.37
N GLU A 154 9.15 -3.39 -11.62
CA GLU A 154 10.04 -2.23 -11.83
C GLU A 154 10.87 -1.89 -10.58
N ALA A 155 10.37 -2.24 -9.39
CA ALA A 155 11.13 -2.16 -8.13
C ALA A 155 12.22 -3.25 -7.99
N GLY A 156 12.22 -4.28 -8.84
CA GLY A 156 13.07 -5.46 -8.71
C GLY A 156 12.73 -6.29 -7.47
N LEU A 157 11.46 -6.33 -7.08
CA LEU A 157 10.99 -7.03 -5.88
C LEU A 157 10.10 -8.24 -6.19
N ARG A 158 9.85 -8.56 -7.47
CA ARG A 158 8.87 -9.59 -7.87
C ARG A 158 9.14 -10.97 -7.30
N GLU A 159 10.38 -11.34 -7.14
CA GLU A 159 10.80 -12.65 -6.64
C GLU A 159 10.42 -12.90 -5.17
N TRP A 160 10.25 -11.83 -4.38
CA TRP A 160 9.92 -11.93 -2.95
C TRP A 160 8.46 -12.28 -2.70
N PHE A 161 7.55 -11.89 -3.59
CA PHE A 161 6.12 -11.98 -3.37
C PHE A 161 5.49 -13.14 -4.14
N ARG A 162 4.82 -14.02 -3.42
CA ARG A 162 4.21 -15.23 -3.95
C ARG A 162 2.74 -15.08 -4.34
N PHE A 163 2.05 -14.10 -3.72
CA PHE A 163 0.60 -13.87 -3.89
C PHE A 163 0.25 -12.44 -3.51
N GLY A 164 -1.01 -12.05 -3.78
CA GLY A 164 -1.50 -10.74 -3.35
C GLY A 164 -3.02 -10.67 -3.24
N GLY A 165 -3.47 -9.65 -2.50
CA GLY A 165 -4.83 -9.12 -2.50
C GLY A 165 -4.82 -7.75 -3.17
N PHE A 166 -5.72 -7.55 -4.13
CA PHE A 166 -5.78 -6.37 -5.00
C PHE A 166 -7.21 -5.85 -5.11
N SER A 167 -7.36 -4.63 -5.63
CA SER A 167 -8.65 -3.95 -5.66
C SER A 167 -9.59 -4.34 -6.78
N ASP A 168 -9.16 -5.20 -7.71
CA ASP A 168 -9.95 -5.57 -8.92
C ASP A 168 -11.35 -6.07 -8.57
N HIS A 169 -11.44 -6.94 -7.57
CA HIS A 169 -12.69 -7.55 -7.13
C HIS A 169 -13.13 -7.14 -5.72
N PHE A 170 -12.31 -6.37 -5.03
CA PHE A 170 -12.50 -5.99 -3.64
C PHE A 170 -12.37 -4.48 -3.45
N PRO A 171 -13.44 -3.70 -3.66
CA PRO A 171 -13.40 -2.25 -3.51
C PRO A 171 -13.16 -1.81 -2.05
N ILE A 172 -13.43 -2.69 -1.09
CA ILE A 172 -13.22 -2.45 0.35
C ILE A 172 -11.87 -3.03 0.76
N ARG A 173 -10.99 -2.20 1.36
CA ARG A 173 -9.64 -2.61 1.74
C ARG A 173 -9.61 -3.82 2.68
N ALA A 174 -10.52 -3.91 3.64
CA ALA A 174 -10.61 -5.06 4.54
C ALA A 174 -10.89 -6.38 3.80
N GLU A 175 -11.66 -6.36 2.71
CA GLU A 175 -11.99 -7.55 1.91
C GLU A 175 -10.78 -8.03 1.10
N LEU A 176 -9.99 -7.11 0.51
CA LEU A 176 -8.75 -7.51 -0.20
C LEU A 176 -7.72 -8.08 0.78
N VAL A 177 -7.62 -7.53 1.99
CA VAL A 177 -6.77 -8.11 3.06
C VAL A 177 -7.27 -9.50 3.42
N ALA A 178 -8.58 -9.70 3.64
CA ALA A 178 -9.16 -11.03 3.92
C ALA A 178 -8.83 -12.05 2.81
N ASN A 179 -8.89 -11.63 1.55
CA ASN A 179 -8.51 -12.47 0.40
C ASN A 179 -7.01 -12.84 0.44
N ALA A 180 -6.13 -11.87 0.72
CA ALA A 180 -4.70 -12.12 0.86
C ALA A 180 -4.40 -13.08 2.03
N VAL A 181 -5.08 -12.92 3.17
CA VAL A 181 -4.97 -13.82 4.33
C VAL A 181 -5.37 -15.25 3.97
N ARG A 182 -6.48 -15.41 3.24
CA ARG A 182 -6.92 -16.74 2.78
C ARG A 182 -5.82 -17.41 1.96
N LYS A 183 -5.25 -16.70 0.98
CA LYS A 183 -4.13 -17.20 0.14
C LYS A 183 -2.90 -17.53 1.00
N ALA A 184 -2.54 -16.68 1.95
CA ALA A 184 -1.43 -16.93 2.89
C ALA A 184 -1.65 -18.23 3.67
N ARG A 185 -2.84 -18.44 4.23
CA ARG A 185 -3.19 -19.64 5.00
C ARG A 185 -3.28 -20.91 4.16
N GLU A 186 -3.68 -20.81 2.90
CA GLU A 186 -3.63 -21.92 1.95
C GLU A 186 -2.20 -22.39 1.68
N MET A 187 -1.23 -21.46 1.67
CA MET A 187 0.19 -21.76 1.39
C MET A 187 0.98 -22.13 2.64
N ALA A 188 0.75 -21.46 3.77
CA ALA A 188 1.52 -21.62 5.01
C ALA A 188 0.81 -22.49 6.07
N GLY A 189 -0.44 -22.90 5.81
CA GLY A 189 -1.27 -23.66 6.74
C GLY A 189 -2.38 -22.84 7.38
N ALA A 190 -3.52 -23.47 7.67
CA ALA A 190 -4.74 -22.81 8.16
C ALA A 190 -4.54 -22.00 9.45
N GLY A 191 -3.57 -22.39 10.30
CA GLY A 191 -3.22 -21.72 11.55
C GLY A 191 -2.14 -20.63 11.39
N ALA A 192 -1.71 -20.29 10.18
CA ALA A 192 -0.65 -19.33 9.95
C ALA A 192 -0.99 -17.95 10.54
N ARG A 193 -0.03 -17.41 11.32
CA ARG A 193 -0.08 -16.06 11.88
C ARG A 193 0.31 -15.09 10.77
N VAL A 194 -0.57 -14.15 10.47
CA VAL A 194 -0.41 -13.19 9.39
C VAL A 194 -0.34 -11.79 9.97
N CYS A 195 0.58 -10.97 9.46
CA CYS A 195 0.72 -9.57 9.84
C CYS A 195 0.61 -8.67 8.60
N VAL A 196 -0.07 -7.53 8.72
CA VAL A 196 -0.12 -6.50 7.69
C VAL A 196 1.03 -5.52 7.89
N VAL A 197 1.59 -4.99 6.79
CA VAL A 197 2.59 -3.91 6.83
C VAL A 197 2.09 -2.80 5.92
N GLY A 198 1.88 -1.60 6.45
CA GLY A 198 1.31 -0.48 5.71
C GLY A 198 1.72 0.88 6.26
N ASP A 199 1.42 1.97 5.52
CA ASP A 199 1.80 3.33 5.88
C ASP A 199 0.60 4.27 6.12
N THR A 200 -0.61 3.73 6.11
CA THR A 200 -1.83 4.52 6.28
C THR A 200 -2.71 4.02 7.42
N PRO A 201 -3.55 4.90 8.03
CA PRO A 201 -4.59 4.47 8.97
C PRO A 201 -5.53 3.40 8.40
N ARG A 202 -5.76 3.40 7.08
CA ARG A 202 -6.61 2.40 6.42
C ARG A 202 -6.00 1.00 6.40
N ASP A 203 -4.67 0.88 6.42
CA ASP A 203 -3.98 -0.41 6.59
C ASP A 203 -4.24 -0.96 7.99
N ILE A 204 -4.14 -0.09 8.99
CA ILE A 204 -4.40 -0.45 10.39
C ILE A 204 -5.86 -0.88 10.56
N GLU A 205 -6.81 -0.08 10.06
CA GLU A 205 -8.24 -0.40 10.09
C GLU A 205 -8.54 -1.74 9.39
N ALA A 206 -7.96 -1.97 8.22
CA ALA A 206 -8.18 -3.20 7.44
C ALA A 206 -7.57 -4.44 8.14
N ALA A 207 -6.39 -4.29 8.77
CA ALA A 207 -5.77 -5.34 9.57
C ALA A 207 -6.66 -5.68 10.78
N HIS A 208 -7.07 -4.69 11.56
CA HIS A 208 -7.91 -4.89 12.75
C HIS A 208 -9.29 -5.46 12.40
N ALA A 209 -9.91 -5.05 11.28
CA ALA A 209 -11.16 -5.64 10.80
C ALA A 209 -11.04 -7.14 10.49
N ASN A 210 -9.83 -7.62 10.22
CA ASN A 210 -9.50 -9.04 10.01
C ASN A 210 -8.87 -9.70 11.25
N SER A 211 -8.85 -9.03 12.40
CA SER A 211 -8.20 -9.52 13.64
C SER A 211 -6.73 -9.88 13.44
N LEU A 212 -6.00 -9.05 12.68
CA LEU A 212 -4.59 -9.22 12.37
C LEU A 212 -3.76 -8.14 13.06
N PRO A 213 -2.53 -8.47 13.49
CA PRO A 213 -1.56 -7.47 13.87
C PRO A 213 -1.08 -6.67 12.65
N VAL A 214 -0.62 -5.45 12.92
CA VAL A 214 -0.11 -4.55 11.86
C VAL A 214 1.18 -3.85 12.28
N ILE A 215 2.10 -3.77 11.33
CA ILE A 215 3.30 -2.94 11.38
C ILE A 215 3.01 -1.68 10.55
N ALA A 216 2.86 -0.55 11.21
CA ALA A 216 2.70 0.75 10.58
C ALA A 216 4.05 1.42 10.36
N VAL A 217 4.33 1.91 9.15
CA VAL A 217 5.57 2.62 8.81
C VAL A 217 5.27 4.04 8.33
N ALA A 218 5.89 5.04 8.96
CA ALA A 218 5.67 6.47 8.66
C ALA A 218 6.51 6.94 7.45
N THR A 219 6.55 6.11 6.40
CA THR A 219 7.30 6.37 5.17
C THR A 219 6.46 7.02 4.07
N GLY A 220 5.13 6.98 4.20
CA GLY A 220 4.20 7.61 3.29
C GLY A 220 3.80 9.03 3.71
N ARG A 221 2.51 9.32 3.60
CA ARG A 221 1.95 10.65 3.90
C ARG A 221 1.77 10.91 5.39
N PHE A 222 1.40 9.88 6.15
CA PHE A 222 1.02 10.00 7.55
C PHE A 222 2.25 10.01 8.46
N SER A 223 2.20 10.85 9.49
CA SER A 223 3.24 10.92 10.51
C SER A 223 3.20 9.71 11.44
N PHE A 224 4.27 9.50 12.18
CA PHE A 224 4.35 8.46 13.20
C PHE A 224 3.24 8.61 14.26
N GLU A 225 2.91 9.84 14.66
CA GLU A 225 1.87 10.15 15.63
C GLU A 225 0.48 9.79 15.11
N GLU A 226 0.17 10.18 13.87
CA GLU A 226 -1.13 9.86 13.23
C GLU A 226 -1.33 8.35 13.08
N LEU A 227 -0.27 7.61 12.75
CA LEU A 227 -0.35 6.15 12.65
C LEU A 227 -0.51 5.50 14.03
N LEU A 228 0.19 6.02 15.05
CA LEU A 228 0.12 5.49 16.40
C LEU A 228 -1.28 5.62 17.03
N GLU A 229 -2.05 6.66 16.63
CA GLU A 229 -3.46 6.80 17.05
C GLU A 229 -4.31 5.58 16.65
N GLY A 230 -3.98 4.92 15.55
CA GLY A 230 -4.63 3.68 15.10
C GLY A 230 -4.29 2.45 15.94
N ARG A 231 -3.37 2.54 16.91
CA ARG A 231 -2.92 1.48 17.80
C ARG A 231 -2.40 0.23 17.06
N PRO A 232 -1.44 0.38 16.14
CA PRO A 232 -0.77 -0.76 15.54
C PRO A 232 0.10 -1.48 16.57
N GLU A 233 0.34 -2.78 16.43
CA GLU A 233 1.28 -3.54 17.27
C GLU A 233 2.71 -3.05 17.12
N VAL A 234 3.04 -2.49 15.94
CA VAL A 234 4.30 -1.80 15.70
C VAL A 234 4.03 -0.51 14.93
N CYS A 235 4.67 0.59 15.38
CA CYS A 235 4.78 1.82 14.62
C CYS A 235 6.26 2.18 14.49
N ALA A 236 6.76 2.39 13.26
CA ALA A 236 8.15 2.73 13.01
C ALA A 236 8.27 3.89 12.03
N SER A 237 9.34 4.70 12.14
CA SER A 237 9.62 5.73 11.14
C SER A 237 9.90 5.13 9.77
N SER A 238 10.53 3.93 9.75
CA SER A 238 10.78 3.14 8.53
C SER A 238 11.06 1.69 8.87
N LEU A 239 11.08 0.82 7.86
CA LEU A 239 11.56 -0.56 8.02
C LEU A 239 13.05 -0.63 8.39
N ALA A 240 13.87 0.35 7.97
CA ALA A 240 15.26 0.45 8.37
C ALA A 240 15.40 0.66 9.89
N ASP A 241 14.57 1.55 10.45
CA ASP A 241 14.60 1.84 11.89
C ASP A 241 14.09 0.65 12.71
N LEU A 242 13.08 -0.06 12.20
CA LEU A 242 12.55 -1.27 12.82
C LEU A 242 13.62 -2.39 12.87
N LEU A 243 14.34 -2.61 11.77
CA LEU A 243 15.44 -3.58 11.70
C LEU A 243 16.57 -3.25 12.65
N ALA A 244 16.92 -1.97 12.83
CA ALA A 244 17.96 -1.54 13.73
C ALA A 244 17.69 -1.95 15.20
N GLN A 245 16.40 -2.01 15.59
CA GLN A 245 16.02 -2.49 16.95
C GLN A 245 16.32 -3.97 17.19
N THR A 246 16.25 -4.80 16.13
CA THR A 246 16.54 -6.24 16.24
C THR A 246 18.02 -6.55 16.44
N GLN A 247 18.91 -5.63 16.07
CA GLN A 247 20.36 -5.80 16.21
C GLN A 247 20.89 -5.35 17.58
N VAL A 248 20.07 -4.69 18.39
CA VAL A 248 20.44 -4.09 19.69
C VAL A 248 19.96 -4.96 20.88
N ALA A 249 19.12 -5.96 20.65
CA ALA A 249 18.72 -6.89 21.71
C ALA A 249 19.89 -7.83 22.06
N PRO A 250 20.33 -7.87 23.33
CA PRO A 250 21.48 -8.65 23.78
C PRO A 250 21.24 -10.14 23.72
#